data_5540e764a0a1c6844ad218d58b9aae27
#
_entry.id   5540e764a0a1c6844ad218d58b9aae27
#
_cell.length_a   1.000
_cell.length_b   1.000
_cell.length_c   1.000
_cell.angle_alpha   90.00
_cell.angle_beta   90.00
_cell.angle_gamma   90.00
#
_symmetry.space_group_name_H-M   'P 1'
#
loop_
_entity.id
_entity.type
_entity.pdbx_description
1 polymer ?
#
loop_
_entity_poly.entity_id
_entity_poly.type
_entity_poly.pdbx_seq_one_letter_code
_entity_poly.pdbx_strand_id
1 'polypeptide(L)'
;EQAVSNPNILYAGSATAGAWKTIDKGANWNLITRDLALNGVYAIEIDHTNPDIVYISGNGGIYKSYDGGGNWTVIGDSAFTNLSHSTKDIKLKPSNNQELFVASDEGLYQSLDGGNNFVQVMSGNFLEIEFNPNSTDTMYFVKQDGDSTLFYRSNDGGISLTNFTNGWPNPGVGDDQKRTEIAVSPAAPNKVVALATGNANGGSGLYGIYISDDKGENWTFQCCGPQPA
;
A
#
# COMPACT_ATOMS: atom_id res chain seq x y z
N GLU A 1 9.49 1.67 6.31
CA GLU A 1 9.76 0.32 5.79
C GLU A 1 11.11 -0.18 6.29
N GLN A 2 11.23 -1.47 6.62
CA GLN A 2 12.48 -2.10 7.11
C GLN A 2 12.98 -3.10 6.08
N ALA A 3 14.29 -3.04 5.77
CA ALA A 3 14.88 -4.00 4.86
C ALA A 3 14.91 -5.41 5.48
N VAL A 4 14.24 -6.37 4.83
CA VAL A 4 14.15 -7.78 5.29
C VAL A 4 15.53 -8.41 5.42
N SER A 5 16.41 -8.16 4.44
CA SER A 5 17.77 -8.72 4.40
C SER A 5 18.75 -8.05 5.36
N ASN A 6 18.45 -6.85 5.87
CA ASN A 6 19.26 -6.12 6.84
C ASN A 6 18.43 -5.24 7.77
N PRO A 7 18.06 -5.70 8.97
CA PRO A 7 17.18 -4.99 9.87
C PRO A 7 17.77 -3.70 10.49
N ASN A 8 19.04 -3.38 10.22
CA ASN A 8 19.60 -2.08 10.60
C ASN A 8 19.21 -0.96 9.63
N ILE A 9 18.77 -1.33 8.42
CA ILE A 9 18.38 -0.38 7.37
C ILE A 9 16.86 -0.18 7.42
N LEU A 10 16.46 1.08 7.62
CA LEU A 10 15.07 1.50 7.52
C LEU A 10 14.95 2.70 6.58
N TYR A 11 13.81 2.80 5.94
CA TYR A 11 13.43 3.94 5.14
C TYR A 11 12.13 4.53 5.67
N ALA A 12 12.01 5.85 5.65
CA ALA A 12 10.83 6.57 6.10
C ALA A 12 10.44 7.63 5.06
N GLY A 13 9.18 7.62 4.64
CA GLY A 13 8.58 8.64 3.78
C GLY A 13 7.88 9.72 4.60
N SER A 14 7.97 10.95 4.14
CA SER A 14 7.23 12.07 4.68
C SER A 14 6.37 12.69 3.59
N ALA A 15 5.13 13.03 3.93
CA ALA A 15 4.19 13.68 3.01
C ALA A 15 4.65 15.07 2.52
N THR A 16 5.66 15.67 3.17
CA THR A 16 6.13 17.04 2.86
C THR A 16 7.64 17.20 2.83
N ALA A 17 8.42 16.17 3.22
CA ALA A 17 9.87 16.29 3.44
C ALA A 17 10.70 15.20 2.75
N GLY A 18 10.11 14.44 1.80
CA GLY A 18 10.80 13.42 1.03
C GLY A 18 11.05 12.11 1.77
N ALA A 19 12.04 11.34 1.34
CA ALA A 19 12.42 10.06 1.94
C ALA A 19 13.73 10.15 2.72
N TRP A 20 13.79 9.42 3.82
CA TRP A 20 14.90 9.34 4.75
C TRP A 20 15.36 7.89 4.90
N LYS A 21 16.68 7.71 5.09
CA LYS A 21 17.31 6.41 5.33
C LYS A 21 18.10 6.42 6.62
N THR A 22 18.03 5.35 7.37
CA THR A 22 18.95 5.01 8.46
C THR A 22 19.64 3.69 8.15
N ILE A 23 20.87 3.52 8.67
CA ILE A 23 21.64 2.26 8.59
C ILE A 23 22.02 1.75 10.00
N ASP A 24 21.50 2.38 11.04
CA ASP A 24 21.79 2.17 12.45
C ASP A 24 20.53 2.05 13.32
N LYS A 25 19.49 1.42 12.79
CA LYS A 25 18.20 1.17 13.46
C LYS A 25 17.47 2.45 13.91
N GLY A 26 17.68 3.55 13.19
CA GLY A 26 16.97 4.80 13.48
C GLY A 26 17.73 5.76 14.41
N ALA A 27 18.98 5.45 14.78
CA ALA A 27 19.78 6.36 15.59
C ALA A 27 20.14 7.64 14.83
N ASN A 28 20.44 7.51 13.52
CA ASN A 28 20.68 8.64 12.63
C ASN A 28 19.91 8.47 11.33
N TRP A 29 19.39 9.60 10.79
CA TRP A 29 18.62 9.61 9.56
C TRP A 29 19.21 10.58 8.54
N ASN A 30 19.31 10.16 7.29
CA ASN A 30 19.80 10.97 6.17
C ASN A 30 18.68 11.16 5.14
N LEU A 31 18.46 12.38 4.69
CA LEU A 31 17.56 12.69 3.60
C LEU A 31 18.17 12.21 2.27
N ILE A 32 17.48 11.30 1.58
CA ILE A 32 17.97 10.64 0.37
C ILE A 32 17.28 11.12 -0.92
N THR A 33 16.33 12.05 -0.82
CA THR A 33 15.60 12.62 -1.96
C THR A 33 15.82 14.13 -2.13
N ARG A 34 16.94 14.65 -1.61
CA ARG A 34 17.23 16.09 -1.64
C ARG A 34 17.22 16.69 -3.05
N ASP A 35 17.71 15.92 -4.03
CA ASP A 35 17.87 16.36 -5.40
C ASP A 35 16.70 15.96 -6.30
N LEU A 36 15.65 15.37 -5.72
CA LEU A 36 14.41 15.04 -6.43
C LEU A 36 13.39 16.17 -6.23
N ALA A 37 12.69 16.52 -7.30
CA ALA A 37 11.55 17.44 -7.24
C ALA A 37 10.30 16.75 -6.66
N LEU A 38 10.46 16.06 -5.51
CA LEU A 38 9.39 15.37 -4.79
C LEU A 38 8.93 16.22 -3.60
N ASN A 39 7.67 16.58 -3.58
CA ASN A 39 7.06 17.28 -2.45
C ASN A 39 6.65 16.35 -1.31
N GLY A 40 6.52 15.05 -1.58
CA GLY A 40 6.15 14.04 -0.58
C GLY A 40 6.36 12.63 -1.09
N VAL A 41 6.56 11.71 -0.16
CA VAL A 41 6.68 10.27 -0.43
C VAL A 41 5.52 9.56 0.28
N TYR A 42 4.72 8.84 -0.49
CA TYR A 42 3.50 8.20 -0.01
C TYR A 42 3.65 6.68 0.14
N ALA A 43 4.52 6.07 -0.68
CA ALA A 43 4.86 4.66 -0.54
C ALA A 43 6.36 4.45 -0.67
N ILE A 44 6.86 3.46 0.06
CA ILE A 44 8.24 2.97 0.00
C ILE A 44 8.18 1.46 -0.01
N GLU A 45 8.90 0.85 -0.95
CA GLU A 45 9.08 -0.60 -1.01
C GLU A 45 10.55 -0.92 -1.21
N ILE A 46 11.03 -1.94 -0.50
CA ILE A 46 12.44 -2.37 -0.54
C ILE A 46 12.50 -3.78 -1.11
N ASP A 47 13.43 -4.03 -2.01
CA ASP A 47 13.69 -5.39 -2.51
C ASP A 47 14.05 -6.32 -1.33
N HIS A 48 13.33 -7.42 -1.20
CA HIS A 48 13.45 -8.35 -0.08
C HIS A 48 14.83 -9.01 0.00
N THR A 49 15.56 -9.06 -1.13
CA THR A 49 16.88 -9.72 -1.25
C THR A 49 18.03 -8.71 -1.30
N ASN A 50 17.77 -7.48 -1.76
CA ASN A 50 18.79 -6.45 -1.90
C ASN A 50 18.31 -5.10 -1.35
N PRO A 51 18.77 -4.67 -0.15
CA PRO A 51 18.31 -3.46 0.50
C PRO A 51 18.74 -2.16 -0.20
N ASP A 52 19.57 -2.25 -1.24
CA ASP A 52 19.95 -1.11 -2.08
C ASP A 52 19.00 -0.86 -3.25
N ILE A 53 18.10 -1.82 -3.53
CA ILE A 53 17.00 -1.61 -4.49
C ILE A 53 15.78 -1.12 -3.74
N VAL A 54 15.40 0.13 -3.98
CA VAL A 54 14.32 0.82 -3.29
C VAL A 54 13.41 1.49 -4.30
N TYR A 55 12.13 1.38 -4.07
CA TYR A 55 11.09 2.08 -4.82
C TYR A 55 10.44 3.12 -3.91
N ILE A 56 10.21 4.31 -4.42
CA ILE A 56 9.42 5.33 -3.75
C ILE A 56 8.41 5.92 -4.71
N SER A 57 7.28 6.31 -4.18
CA SER A 57 6.28 7.05 -4.93
C SER A 57 5.97 8.38 -4.27
N GLY A 58 5.59 9.33 -5.10
CA GLY A 58 5.19 10.66 -4.65
C GLY A 58 4.44 11.40 -5.74
N ASN A 59 4.24 12.69 -5.52
CA ASN A 59 3.76 13.58 -6.57
C ASN A 59 4.84 13.66 -7.66
N GLY A 60 4.60 13.01 -8.81
CA GLY A 60 5.52 13.05 -9.92
C GLY A 60 5.97 11.70 -10.45
N GLY A 61 5.40 10.60 -9.94
CA GLY A 61 5.66 9.27 -10.44
C GLY A 61 6.27 8.32 -9.44
N ILE A 62 6.80 7.24 -9.96
CA ILE A 62 7.50 6.21 -9.20
C ILE A 62 8.99 6.33 -9.52
N TYR A 63 9.81 6.24 -8.50
CA TYR A 63 11.27 6.32 -8.60
C TYR A 63 11.88 5.04 -8.05
N LYS A 64 12.93 4.59 -8.73
CA LYS A 64 13.71 3.41 -8.32
C LYS A 64 15.15 3.80 -8.10
N SER A 65 15.73 3.36 -7.00
CA SER A 65 17.16 3.40 -6.71
C SER A 65 17.74 2.01 -6.77
N TYR A 66 19.01 1.91 -7.20
CA TYR A 66 19.81 0.69 -7.19
C TYR A 66 21.01 0.78 -6.22
N ASP A 67 21.13 1.87 -5.50
CA ASP A 67 22.24 2.19 -4.58
C ASP A 67 21.78 2.70 -3.22
N GLY A 68 20.59 2.25 -2.81
CA GLY A 68 20.05 2.57 -1.50
C GLY A 68 19.64 4.02 -1.31
N GLY A 69 19.25 4.70 -2.38
CA GLY A 69 18.79 6.07 -2.37
C GLY A 69 19.86 7.11 -2.70
N GLY A 70 21.05 6.69 -3.16
CA GLY A 70 22.09 7.61 -3.61
C GLY A 70 21.76 8.26 -4.95
N ASN A 71 21.16 7.48 -5.86
CA ASN A 71 20.68 7.93 -7.17
C ASN A 71 19.29 7.36 -7.43
N TRP A 72 18.47 8.14 -8.17
CA TRP A 72 17.09 7.78 -8.48
C TRP A 72 16.80 7.87 -9.98
N THR A 73 16.07 6.92 -10.48
CA THR A 73 15.57 6.89 -11.86
C THR A 73 14.05 6.85 -11.82
N VAL A 74 13.40 7.71 -12.60
CA VAL A 74 11.95 7.63 -12.82
C VAL A 74 11.67 6.33 -13.58
N ILE A 75 10.73 5.54 -13.11
CA ILE A 75 10.28 4.30 -13.72
C ILE A 75 8.81 4.37 -14.11
N GLY A 76 8.37 3.41 -14.90
CA GLY A 76 7.04 3.36 -15.45
C GLY A 76 6.99 3.99 -16.84
N ASP A 77 6.04 3.52 -17.61
CA ASP A 77 5.68 4.08 -18.92
C ASP A 77 4.80 5.35 -18.76
N SER A 78 4.11 5.73 -19.81
CA SER A 78 3.21 6.90 -19.82
C SER A 78 2.08 6.83 -18.76
N ALA A 79 1.83 5.66 -18.16
CA ALA A 79 0.85 5.53 -17.10
C ALA A 79 1.29 6.24 -15.82
N PHE A 80 2.60 6.30 -15.53
CA PHE A 80 3.13 6.88 -14.30
C PHE A 80 4.07 8.06 -14.49
N THR A 81 4.49 8.36 -15.70
CA THR A 81 5.34 9.54 -16.00
C THR A 81 4.53 10.82 -16.11
N ASN A 82 3.21 10.74 -16.16
CA ASN A 82 2.36 11.90 -16.12
C ASN A 82 2.06 12.26 -14.66
N LEU A 83 2.48 13.45 -14.22
CA LEU A 83 2.45 13.98 -12.86
C LEU A 83 1.05 14.08 -12.20
N SER A 84 0.00 13.61 -12.86
CA SER A 84 -1.39 13.73 -12.38
C SER A 84 -1.83 12.58 -11.46
N HIS A 85 -1.09 11.46 -11.42
CA HIS A 85 -1.50 10.29 -10.64
C HIS A 85 -0.86 10.29 -9.24
N SER A 86 -1.69 10.09 -8.24
CA SER A 86 -1.25 9.92 -6.86
C SER A 86 -1.13 8.43 -6.55
N THR A 87 0.10 7.93 -6.51
CA THR A 87 0.39 6.56 -6.04
C THR A 87 0.21 6.50 -4.52
N LYS A 88 -0.51 5.51 -4.04
CA LYS A 88 -0.84 5.30 -2.63
C LYS A 88 0.03 4.24 -2.00
N ASP A 89 0.25 3.14 -2.71
CA ASP A 89 1.04 2.01 -2.23
C ASP A 89 1.80 1.32 -3.37
N ILE A 90 2.92 0.70 -3.02
CA ILE A 90 3.75 -0.12 -3.90
C ILE A 90 4.12 -1.38 -3.14
N LYS A 91 3.95 -2.54 -3.74
CA LYS A 91 4.39 -3.83 -3.16
C LYS A 91 5.11 -4.68 -4.18
N LEU A 92 6.28 -5.18 -3.80
CA LEU A 92 6.99 -6.23 -4.54
C LEU A 92 6.42 -7.60 -4.15
N LYS A 93 6.23 -8.47 -5.14
CA LYS A 93 5.84 -9.85 -4.87
C LYS A 93 6.97 -10.56 -4.12
N PRO A 94 6.71 -11.14 -2.92
CA PRO A 94 7.76 -11.75 -2.10
C PRO A 94 8.54 -12.89 -2.77
N SER A 95 7.93 -13.56 -3.76
CA SER A 95 8.55 -14.66 -4.51
C SER A 95 9.24 -14.21 -5.80
N ASN A 96 9.06 -12.96 -6.25
CA ASN A 96 9.58 -12.48 -7.51
C ASN A 96 9.78 -10.94 -7.50
N ASN A 97 11.00 -10.48 -7.29
CA ASN A 97 11.35 -9.06 -7.23
C ASN A 97 11.27 -8.31 -8.58
N GLN A 98 10.88 -8.97 -9.67
CA GLN A 98 10.54 -8.31 -10.94
C GLN A 98 9.04 -8.00 -11.04
N GLU A 99 8.23 -8.61 -10.18
CA GLU A 99 6.79 -8.42 -10.17
C GLU A 99 6.40 -7.47 -9.04
N LEU A 100 5.81 -6.34 -9.40
CA LEU A 100 5.33 -5.36 -8.44
C LEU A 100 3.93 -4.87 -8.78
N PHE A 101 3.21 -4.47 -7.74
CA PHE A 101 1.88 -3.90 -7.82
C PHE A 101 1.90 -2.47 -7.31
N VAL A 102 1.08 -1.63 -7.91
CA VAL A 102 0.95 -0.22 -7.57
C VAL A 102 -0.52 0.15 -7.41
N ALA A 103 -0.86 0.63 -6.24
CA ALA A 103 -2.16 1.24 -5.98
C ALA A 103 -2.10 2.75 -6.25
N SER A 104 -3.04 3.25 -7.02
CA SER A 104 -3.15 4.68 -7.35
C SER A 104 -4.60 5.15 -7.35
N ASP A 105 -4.79 6.46 -7.47
CA ASP A 105 -6.12 7.07 -7.60
C ASP A 105 -6.86 6.72 -8.89
N GLU A 106 -6.15 6.18 -9.91
CA GLU A 106 -6.77 5.76 -11.17
C GLU A 106 -6.88 4.24 -11.33
N GLY A 107 -6.11 3.46 -10.58
CA GLY A 107 -6.16 2.01 -10.70
C GLY A 107 -5.17 1.25 -9.86
N LEU A 108 -5.34 -0.07 -9.93
CA LEU A 108 -4.36 -1.06 -9.57
C LEU A 108 -3.58 -1.44 -10.82
N TYR A 109 -2.26 -1.39 -10.75
CA TYR A 109 -1.36 -1.71 -11.83
C TYR A 109 -0.39 -2.81 -11.43
N GLN A 110 0.04 -3.60 -12.40
CA GLN A 110 1.04 -4.65 -12.26
C GLN A 110 2.18 -4.43 -13.24
N SER A 111 3.41 -4.61 -12.79
CA SER A 111 4.60 -4.73 -13.61
C SER A 111 5.20 -6.13 -13.43
N LEU A 112 5.73 -6.71 -14.51
CA LEU A 112 6.43 -8.00 -14.51
C LEU A 112 7.93 -7.84 -14.83
N ASP A 113 8.41 -6.61 -14.98
CA ASP A 113 9.78 -6.27 -15.43
C ASP A 113 10.48 -5.24 -14.54
N GLY A 114 10.16 -5.28 -13.25
CA GLY A 114 10.80 -4.42 -12.25
C GLY A 114 10.42 -2.95 -12.34
N GLY A 115 9.22 -2.65 -12.89
CA GLY A 115 8.65 -1.32 -12.96
C GLY A 115 8.95 -0.58 -14.27
N ASN A 116 9.47 -1.25 -15.31
CA ASN A 116 9.70 -0.57 -16.59
C ASN A 116 8.40 -0.38 -17.36
N ASN A 117 7.51 -1.39 -17.35
CA ASN A 117 6.20 -1.32 -17.97
C ASN A 117 5.12 -1.73 -16.98
N PHE A 118 3.93 -1.10 -17.07
CA PHE A 118 2.78 -1.39 -16.23
C PHE A 118 1.53 -1.70 -17.04
N VAL A 119 0.76 -2.66 -16.56
CA VAL A 119 -0.57 -3.00 -17.08
C VAL A 119 -1.60 -2.72 -16.00
N GLN A 120 -2.68 -2.02 -16.35
CA GLN A 120 -3.79 -1.79 -15.42
C GLN A 120 -4.58 -3.07 -15.21
N VAL A 121 -4.63 -3.55 -13.98
CA VAL A 121 -5.41 -4.73 -13.56
C VAL A 121 -6.87 -4.36 -13.36
N MET A 122 -7.11 -3.26 -12.68
CA MET A 122 -8.47 -2.75 -12.41
C MET A 122 -8.44 -1.22 -12.27
N SER A 123 -9.45 -0.54 -12.79
CA SER A 123 -9.60 0.91 -12.66
C SER A 123 -10.22 1.30 -11.31
N GLY A 124 -9.96 2.53 -10.88
CA GLY A 124 -10.52 3.16 -9.68
C GLY A 124 -9.45 3.50 -8.65
N ASN A 125 -9.86 4.17 -7.57
CA ASN A 125 -8.94 4.65 -6.55
C ASN A 125 -8.59 3.52 -5.56
N PHE A 126 -7.44 2.86 -5.78
CA PHE A 126 -6.90 1.87 -4.87
C PHE A 126 -6.05 2.54 -3.80
N LEU A 127 -6.21 2.10 -2.54
CA LEU A 127 -5.60 2.70 -1.37
C LEU A 127 -4.46 1.87 -0.81
N GLU A 128 -4.59 0.53 -0.86
CA GLU A 128 -3.74 -0.40 -0.11
C GLU A 128 -3.60 -1.72 -0.86
N ILE A 129 -2.44 -2.35 -0.70
CA ILE A 129 -2.09 -3.68 -1.20
C ILE A 129 -1.40 -4.45 -0.08
N GLU A 130 -1.79 -5.69 0.17
CA GLU A 130 -1.09 -6.57 1.09
C GLU A 130 -0.95 -7.98 0.53
N PHE A 131 0.19 -8.63 0.78
CA PHE A 131 0.38 -10.04 0.48
C PHE A 131 0.05 -10.92 1.68
N ASN A 132 -0.53 -12.08 1.43
CA ASN A 132 -0.60 -13.10 2.46
C ASN A 132 0.81 -13.66 2.71
N PRO A 133 1.32 -13.65 3.96
CA PRO A 133 2.70 -14.06 4.25
C PRO A 133 2.99 -15.53 3.96
N ASN A 134 1.96 -16.38 3.84
CA ASN A 134 2.11 -17.82 3.53
C ASN A 134 1.78 -18.17 2.08
N SER A 135 1.33 -17.20 1.28
CA SER A 135 0.97 -17.44 -0.13
C SER A 135 1.09 -16.15 -0.92
N THR A 136 2.11 -16.05 -1.72
CA THR A 136 2.35 -14.86 -2.57
C THR A 136 1.33 -14.72 -3.72
N ASP A 137 0.48 -15.71 -3.95
CA ASP A 137 -0.63 -15.63 -4.89
C ASP A 137 -1.94 -15.15 -4.23
N THR A 138 -1.98 -15.16 -2.89
CA THR A 138 -3.09 -14.54 -2.14
C THR A 138 -2.72 -13.10 -1.79
N MET A 139 -3.51 -12.17 -2.31
CA MET A 139 -3.32 -10.73 -2.15
C MET A 139 -4.62 -10.08 -1.72
N TYR A 140 -4.50 -8.99 -0.99
CA TYR A 140 -5.60 -8.18 -0.48
C TYR A 140 -5.46 -6.75 -0.97
N PHE A 141 -6.59 -6.13 -1.27
CA PHE A 141 -6.64 -4.77 -1.80
C PHE A 141 -7.79 -3.99 -1.17
N VAL A 142 -7.56 -2.73 -0.94
CA VAL A 142 -8.62 -1.79 -0.56
C VAL A 142 -8.80 -0.77 -1.66
N LYS A 143 -10.04 -0.56 -2.08
CA LYS A 143 -10.43 0.41 -3.10
C LYS A 143 -11.45 1.39 -2.53
N GLN A 144 -11.28 2.69 -2.79
CA GLN A 144 -12.30 3.70 -2.50
C GLN A 144 -13.44 3.61 -3.50
N ASP A 145 -14.66 3.70 -3.03
CA ASP A 145 -15.87 3.73 -3.85
C ASP A 145 -16.87 4.75 -3.27
N GLY A 146 -16.80 5.97 -3.78
CA GLY A 146 -17.55 7.10 -3.23
C GLY A 146 -17.17 7.37 -1.77
N ASP A 147 -18.15 7.30 -0.88
CA ASP A 147 -17.99 7.48 0.56
C ASP A 147 -17.65 6.18 1.30
N SER A 148 -17.48 5.06 0.58
CA SER A 148 -17.18 3.73 1.12
C SER A 148 -15.80 3.25 0.68
N THR A 149 -15.31 2.20 1.33
CA THR A 149 -14.22 1.37 0.81
C THR A 149 -14.70 -0.04 0.51
N LEU A 150 -14.06 -0.69 -0.45
CA LEU A 150 -14.32 -2.07 -0.86
C LEU A 150 -13.08 -2.91 -0.60
N PHE A 151 -13.28 -4.10 -0.05
CA PHE A 151 -12.21 -5.07 0.13
C PHE A 151 -12.22 -6.11 -0.99
N TYR A 152 -11.07 -6.31 -1.60
CA TYR A 152 -10.86 -7.33 -2.63
C TYR A 152 -9.81 -8.32 -2.20
N ARG A 153 -9.96 -9.58 -2.62
CA ARG A 153 -8.92 -10.62 -2.54
C ARG A 153 -8.68 -11.24 -3.90
N SER A 154 -7.41 -11.45 -4.21
CA SER A 154 -6.95 -12.36 -5.25
C SER A 154 -6.42 -13.64 -4.62
N ASN A 155 -6.55 -14.76 -5.32
CA ASN A 155 -5.91 -16.04 -4.97
C ASN A 155 -5.07 -16.59 -6.14
N ASP A 156 -4.84 -15.77 -7.14
CA ASP A 156 -4.16 -16.14 -8.40
C ASP A 156 -3.07 -15.11 -8.80
N GLY A 157 -2.47 -14.46 -7.78
CA GLY A 157 -1.36 -13.52 -7.99
C GLY A 157 -1.80 -12.19 -8.61
N GLY A 158 -3.03 -11.75 -8.34
CA GLY A 158 -3.53 -10.46 -8.81
C GLY A 158 -4.23 -10.50 -10.18
N ILE A 159 -4.38 -11.69 -10.80
CA ILE A 159 -5.02 -11.82 -12.13
C ILE A 159 -6.53 -11.57 -12.02
N SER A 160 -7.17 -12.13 -10.99
CA SER A 160 -8.58 -11.87 -10.70
C SER A 160 -8.78 -11.35 -9.28
N LEU A 161 -9.74 -10.43 -9.13
CA LEU A 161 -10.08 -9.81 -7.85
C LEU A 161 -11.53 -10.10 -7.50
N THR A 162 -11.77 -10.71 -6.34
CA THR A 162 -13.10 -10.97 -5.80
C THR A 162 -13.41 -10.00 -4.67
N ASN A 163 -14.54 -9.31 -4.75
CA ASN A 163 -15.01 -8.42 -3.69
C ASN A 163 -15.70 -9.23 -2.58
N PHE A 164 -15.36 -8.96 -1.32
CA PHE A 164 -15.96 -9.55 -0.13
C PHE A 164 -16.57 -8.45 0.74
N THR A 165 -17.86 -8.55 0.99
CA THR A 165 -18.64 -7.49 1.65
C THR A 165 -19.20 -7.90 3.00
N ASN A 166 -19.15 -9.17 3.37
CA ASN A 166 -19.81 -9.65 4.58
C ASN A 166 -19.12 -9.12 5.85
N GLY A 167 -19.78 -8.21 6.55
CA GLY A 167 -19.27 -7.52 7.74
C GLY A 167 -18.18 -6.48 7.46
N TRP A 168 -17.81 -6.23 6.18
CA TRP A 168 -16.94 -5.12 5.82
C TRP A 168 -17.62 -3.78 6.13
N PRO A 169 -16.89 -2.79 6.67
CA PRO A 169 -17.50 -1.52 7.04
C PRO A 169 -18.27 -0.89 5.88
N ASN A 170 -19.51 -0.53 6.15
CA ASN A 170 -20.36 0.16 5.20
C ASN A 170 -20.90 1.44 5.87
N PRO A 171 -20.49 2.64 5.43
CA PRO A 171 -20.92 3.87 6.02
C PRO A 171 -22.43 4.08 5.91
N GLY A 172 -23.02 4.57 7.01
CA GLY A 172 -24.42 5.04 7.00
C GLY A 172 -24.60 6.34 6.21
N VAL A 173 -25.84 6.77 6.08
CA VAL A 173 -26.14 8.03 5.40
C VAL A 173 -25.51 9.21 6.15
N GLY A 174 -24.67 9.97 5.45
CA GLY A 174 -23.94 11.11 5.99
C GLY A 174 -22.60 10.77 6.65
N ASP A 175 -22.24 9.48 6.72
CA ASP A 175 -20.93 9.02 7.11
C ASP A 175 -20.06 8.77 5.88
N ASP A 176 -18.74 8.74 6.05
CA ASP A 176 -17.79 8.38 5.00
C ASP A 176 -16.59 7.60 5.55
N GLN A 177 -16.00 6.80 4.68
CA GLN A 177 -14.68 6.20 4.88
C GLN A 177 -13.68 6.89 3.97
N LYS A 178 -12.57 7.37 4.53
CA LYS A 178 -11.53 8.08 3.76
C LYS A 178 -10.33 7.20 3.48
N ARG A 179 -9.81 6.53 4.48
CA ARG A 179 -8.66 5.65 4.38
C ARG A 179 -8.92 4.38 5.17
N THR A 180 -8.58 3.26 4.58
CA THR A 180 -8.60 1.97 5.26
C THR A 180 -7.28 1.27 4.97
N GLU A 181 -6.57 0.97 6.04
CA GLU A 181 -5.33 0.20 6.03
C GLU A 181 -5.63 -1.23 6.43
N ILE A 182 -4.95 -2.19 5.85
CA ILE A 182 -5.04 -3.60 6.21
C ILE A 182 -3.68 -4.13 6.62
N ALA A 183 -3.67 -5.16 7.46
CA ALA A 183 -2.45 -5.84 7.86
C ALA A 183 -2.68 -7.33 8.06
N VAL A 184 -1.68 -8.12 7.73
CA VAL A 184 -1.66 -9.57 7.91
C VAL A 184 -0.40 -9.98 8.66
N SER A 185 -0.52 -10.85 9.66
CA SER A 185 0.62 -11.32 10.43
C SER A 185 1.09 -12.70 9.97
N PRO A 186 2.41 -12.94 9.82
CA PRO A 186 2.94 -14.28 9.57
C PRO A 186 2.55 -15.31 10.64
N ALA A 187 2.34 -14.87 11.88
CA ALA A 187 1.90 -15.74 12.98
C ALA A 187 0.42 -16.18 12.86
N ALA A 188 -0.38 -15.46 12.08
CA ALA A 188 -1.80 -15.75 11.85
C ALA A 188 -2.19 -15.38 10.40
N PRO A 189 -1.75 -16.14 9.39
CA PRO A 189 -1.86 -15.75 7.98
C PRO A 189 -3.30 -15.74 7.41
N ASN A 190 -4.26 -16.33 8.14
CA ASN A 190 -5.68 -16.25 7.80
C ASN A 190 -6.36 -15.01 8.42
N LYS A 191 -5.69 -14.38 9.40
CA LYS A 191 -6.22 -13.19 10.07
C LYS A 191 -5.81 -11.95 9.32
N VAL A 192 -6.81 -11.17 8.92
CA VAL A 192 -6.64 -9.83 8.34
C VAL A 192 -7.26 -8.82 9.30
N VAL A 193 -6.53 -7.77 9.60
CA VAL A 193 -7.01 -6.66 10.41
C VAL A 193 -7.18 -5.45 9.51
N ALA A 194 -8.30 -4.77 9.61
CA ALA A 194 -8.56 -3.51 8.91
C ALA A 194 -8.78 -2.38 9.91
N LEU A 195 -8.10 -1.27 9.68
CA LEU A 195 -8.28 -0.01 10.40
C LEU A 195 -8.89 1.01 9.43
N ALA A 196 -10.16 1.34 9.64
CA ALA A 196 -10.89 2.30 8.83
C ALA A 196 -10.93 3.67 9.50
N THR A 197 -10.67 4.73 8.73
CA THR A 197 -10.80 6.13 9.16
C THR A 197 -11.85 6.84 8.31
N GLY A 198 -12.45 7.90 8.84
CA GLY A 198 -13.45 8.67 8.13
C GLY A 198 -14.32 9.49 9.08
N ASN A 199 -15.50 9.88 8.61
CA ASN A 199 -16.49 10.55 9.43
C ASN A 199 -17.63 9.58 9.77
N ALA A 200 -17.96 9.51 11.04
CA ALA A 200 -19.07 8.71 11.51
C ALA A 200 -19.84 9.48 12.61
N ASN A 201 -21.16 9.54 12.51
CA ASN A 201 -22.03 10.26 13.46
C ASN A 201 -21.59 11.71 13.72
N GLY A 202 -21.08 12.41 12.68
CA GLY A 202 -20.63 13.80 12.76
C GLY A 202 -19.27 14.01 13.41
N GLY A 203 -18.54 12.94 13.75
CA GLY A 203 -17.16 12.98 14.23
C GLY A 203 -16.18 12.51 13.16
N SER A 204 -14.99 13.12 13.08
CA SER A 204 -13.90 12.67 12.20
C SER A 204 -12.85 11.88 12.95
N GLY A 205 -12.23 10.91 12.30
CA GLY A 205 -11.11 10.13 12.85
C GLY A 205 -11.23 8.64 12.62
N LEU A 206 -11.19 7.85 13.69
CA LEU A 206 -11.29 6.39 13.60
C LEU A 206 -12.74 5.96 13.35
N TYR A 207 -12.97 5.33 12.21
CA TYR A 207 -14.26 4.73 11.87
C TYR A 207 -14.45 3.39 12.57
N GLY A 208 -13.38 2.60 12.68
CA GLY A 208 -13.38 1.34 13.43
C GLY A 208 -12.21 0.43 13.11
N ILE A 209 -12.07 -0.61 13.96
CA ILE A 209 -11.17 -1.73 13.72
C ILE A 209 -12.02 -2.97 13.45
N TYR A 210 -11.69 -3.69 12.37
CA TYR A 210 -12.38 -4.88 11.91
C TYR A 210 -11.39 -6.03 11.78
N ILE A 211 -11.83 -7.25 12.09
CA ILE A 211 -11.00 -8.45 11.99
C ILE A 211 -11.74 -9.50 11.16
N SER A 212 -11.00 -10.13 10.26
CA SER A 212 -11.36 -11.37 9.60
C SER A 212 -10.41 -12.47 10.06
N ASP A 213 -10.93 -13.66 10.34
CA ASP A 213 -10.14 -14.86 10.65
C ASP A 213 -10.09 -15.87 9.47
N ASP A 214 -10.67 -15.49 8.32
CA ASP A 214 -10.83 -16.32 7.13
C ASP A 214 -10.38 -15.65 5.83
N LYS A 215 -9.28 -14.88 5.91
CA LYS A 215 -8.66 -14.18 4.77
C LYS A 215 -9.58 -13.14 4.12
N GLY A 216 -10.41 -12.47 4.91
CA GLY A 216 -11.29 -11.40 4.45
C GLY A 216 -12.65 -11.84 3.92
N GLU A 217 -13.05 -13.12 4.07
CA GLU A 217 -14.39 -13.55 3.66
C GLU A 217 -15.50 -13.00 4.56
N ASN A 218 -15.23 -13.00 5.88
CA ASN A 218 -16.14 -12.47 6.88
C ASN A 218 -15.40 -11.51 7.82
N TRP A 219 -16.03 -10.40 8.14
CA TRP A 219 -15.46 -9.35 8.98
C TRP A 219 -16.29 -9.13 10.25
N THR A 220 -15.62 -8.86 11.35
CA THR A 220 -16.22 -8.55 12.64
C THR A 220 -15.68 -7.25 13.19
N PHE A 221 -16.59 -6.32 13.54
CA PHE A 221 -16.24 -5.09 14.24
C PHE A 221 -15.66 -5.41 15.63
N GLN A 222 -14.53 -4.80 15.98
CA GLN A 222 -13.86 -5.04 17.26
C GLN A 222 -14.01 -3.88 18.21
N CYS A 223 -13.67 -2.67 17.79
CA CYS A 223 -13.72 -1.51 18.68
C CYS A 223 -13.57 -0.17 17.96
N CYS A 224 -13.72 0.87 18.80
CA CYS A 224 -13.07 2.18 18.71
C CYS A 224 -13.67 3.15 17.70
N GLY A 225 -14.84 2.88 17.15
CA GLY A 225 -15.63 3.76 16.33
C GLY A 225 -17.10 3.66 16.71
N PRO A 226 -17.98 4.47 16.11
CA PRO A 226 -19.39 4.21 16.19
C PRO A 226 -19.66 2.87 15.52
N GLN A 227 -20.29 1.96 16.26
CA GLN A 227 -20.67 0.66 15.70
C GLN A 227 -21.59 0.92 14.51
N PRO A 228 -21.31 0.37 13.33
CA PRO A 228 -22.20 0.48 12.18
C PRO A 228 -23.58 -0.09 12.54
N ALA A 229 -24.61 0.58 12.06
CA ALA A 229 -26.00 0.18 12.29
C ALA A 229 -26.36 -1.13 11.57
#